data_57e9d41583fb449771dfacd38a7c1cbf
#
_entry.id   57e9d41583fb449771dfacd38a7c1cbf
#
_cell.length_a   1.000
_cell.length_b   1.000
_cell.length_c   1.000
_cell.angle_alpha   90.00
_cell.angle_beta   90.00
_cell.angle_gamma   90.00
#
_symmetry.space_group_name_H-M   'P 1'
#
loop_
_entity.id
_entity.type
_entity.pdbx_description
1 polymer ?
#
loop_
_entity_poly.entity_id
_entity_poly.type
_entity_poly.pdbx_seq_one_letter_code
_entity_poly.pdbx_strand_id
1 'polypeptide(L)'
;SFIDFDNYLLIDLEECNELSRKYLSEFDLPTLSHRGEEIEVEENFDLFISNYALSECDRETQMEYINKFVKKSDRFYLMHNDFHVDHGNMSHQEFVEIMSDTHEVNFHGEHGVESNPKVMYGVIK
;
A
#
# COMPACT_ATOMS: atom_id res chain seq x y z
N SER A 1 -16.99 -14.54 -5.04
CA SER A 1 -15.62 -14.03 -4.84
C SER A 1 -14.67 -14.79 -5.74
N PHE A 2 -13.71 -14.09 -6.36
CA PHE A 2 -12.65 -14.73 -7.16
C PHE A 2 -11.41 -15.05 -6.32
N ILE A 3 -11.35 -14.52 -5.11
CA ILE A 3 -10.26 -14.71 -4.16
C ILE A 3 -10.89 -14.91 -2.80
N ASP A 4 -10.59 -16.04 -2.16
CA ASP A 4 -10.95 -16.26 -0.77
C ASP A 4 -9.88 -15.64 0.14
N PHE A 5 -10.30 -14.92 1.18
CA PHE A 5 -9.42 -14.34 2.19
C PHE A 5 -10.08 -14.46 3.57
N ASP A 6 -9.27 -14.62 4.60
CA ASP A 6 -9.75 -14.71 5.97
C ASP A 6 -9.93 -13.32 6.59
N ASN A 7 -8.99 -12.41 6.30
CA ASN A 7 -8.97 -11.05 6.84
C ASN A 7 -8.63 -10.03 5.76
N TYR A 8 -9.25 -8.88 5.84
CA TYR A 8 -8.95 -7.73 5.00
C TYR A 8 -8.82 -6.47 5.85
N LEU A 9 -7.62 -5.89 5.90
CA LEU A 9 -7.37 -4.64 6.59
C LEU A 9 -7.46 -3.49 5.59
N LEU A 10 -8.42 -2.58 5.80
CA LEU A 10 -8.58 -1.36 5.03
C LEU A 10 -8.04 -0.18 5.84
N ILE A 11 -7.08 0.54 5.27
CA ILE A 11 -6.45 1.71 5.89
C ILE A 11 -6.84 2.95 5.09
N ASP A 12 -7.56 3.86 5.72
CA ASP A 12 -8.03 5.09 5.10
C ASP A 12 -8.41 6.12 6.19
N LEU A 13 -8.85 7.30 5.79
CA LEU A 13 -9.46 8.28 6.70
C LEU A 13 -10.72 7.71 7.36
N GLU A 14 -11.02 8.15 8.58
CA GLU A 14 -12.12 7.58 9.36
C GLU A 14 -13.46 7.69 8.62
N GLU A 15 -13.73 8.81 7.96
CA GLU A 15 -14.96 9.01 7.20
C GLU A 15 -15.09 8.03 6.02
N CYS A 16 -13.96 7.74 5.36
CA CYS A 16 -13.88 6.76 4.28
C CYS A 16 -14.07 5.34 4.83
N ASN A 17 -13.47 5.05 5.98
CA ASN A 17 -13.61 3.77 6.67
C ASN A 17 -15.05 3.52 7.12
N GLU A 18 -15.75 4.52 7.64
CA GLU A 18 -17.17 4.41 7.99
C GLU A 18 -18.05 4.07 6.78
N LEU A 19 -17.82 4.76 5.67
CA LEU A 19 -18.52 4.49 4.41
C LEU A 19 -18.24 3.09 3.90
N SER A 20 -16.99 2.69 3.92
CA SER A 20 -16.55 1.36 3.48
C SER A 20 -17.15 0.25 4.35
N ARG A 21 -17.14 0.39 5.67
CA ARG A 21 -17.80 -0.56 6.60
C ARG A 21 -19.28 -0.72 6.28
N LYS A 22 -19.98 0.41 6.09
CA LYS A 22 -21.40 0.41 5.76
C LYS A 22 -21.67 -0.30 4.43
N TYR A 23 -20.86 -0.03 3.41
CA TYR A 23 -21.03 -0.66 2.11
C TYR A 23 -20.67 -2.16 2.15
N LEU A 24 -19.55 -2.51 2.77
CA LEU A 24 -19.06 -3.89 2.80
C LEU A 24 -19.90 -4.80 3.71
N SER A 25 -20.61 -4.23 4.70
CA SER A 25 -21.53 -5.01 5.54
C SER A 25 -22.68 -5.67 4.76
N GLU A 26 -23.01 -5.13 3.57
CA GLU A 26 -24.02 -5.73 2.69
C GLU A 26 -23.53 -7.03 2.02
N PHE A 27 -22.23 -7.31 2.05
CA PHE A 27 -21.60 -8.44 1.35
C PHE A 27 -21.10 -9.55 2.28
N ASP A 28 -21.28 -9.42 3.57
CA ASP A 28 -20.81 -10.39 4.58
C ASP A 28 -19.31 -10.72 4.43
N LEU A 29 -18.48 -9.68 4.26
CA LEU A 29 -17.05 -9.82 4.10
C LEU A 29 -16.31 -9.60 5.43
N PRO A 30 -15.29 -10.42 5.75
CA PRO A 30 -14.45 -10.22 6.91
C PRO A 30 -13.52 -9.01 6.68
N THR A 31 -13.92 -7.83 7.13
CA THR A 31 -13.18 -6.59 6.91
C THR A 31 -12.91 -5.87 8.21
N LEU A 32 -11.66 -5.48 8.43
CA LEU A 32 -11.24 -4.57 9.48
C LEU A 32 -10.87 -3.23 8.85
N SER A 33 -11.37 -2.13 9.40
CA SER A 33 -11.07 -0.78 8.93
C SER A 33 -10.41 0.03 10.03
N HIS A 34 -9.24 0.60 9.74
CA HIS A 34 -8.47 1.40 10.70
C HIS A 34 -7.74 2.54 9.99
N ARG A 35 -7.29 3.53 10.76
CA ARG A 35 -6.29 4.51 10.31
C ARG A 35 -4.89 3.92 10.55
N GLY A 36 -3.95 4.21 9.63
CA GLY A 36 -2.61 3.67 9.68
C GLY A 36 -1.82 4.03 10.94
N GLU A 37 -2.00 5.22 11.46
CA GLU A 37 -1.34 5.74 12.65
C GLU A 37 -1.84 5.12 13.98
N GLU A 38 -3.00 4.48 13.96
CA GLU A 38 -3.65 3.89 15.15
C GLU A 38 -3.40 2.39 15.27
N ILE A 39 -2.75 1.79 14.26
CA ILE A 39 -2.58 0.34 14.21
C ILE A 39 -1.18 -0.04 14.72
N GLU A 40 -1.15 -0.79 15.79
CA GLU A 40 0.02 -1.59 16.14
C GLU A 40 -0.12 -2.96 15.47
N VAL A 41 0.75 -3.22 14.48
CA VAL A 41 0.73 -4.46 13.72
C VAL A 41 1.82 -5.38 14.25
N GLU A 42 1.43 -6.44 14.91
CA GLU A 42 2.34 -7.53 15.31
C GLU A 42 2.41 -8.64 14.26
N GLU A 43 1.39 -8.73 13.40
CA GLU A 43 1.24 -9.78 12.40
C GLU A 43 1.86 -9.42 11.05
N ASN A 44 2.22 -10.45 10.28
CA ASN A 44 2.60 -10.32 8.88
C ASN A 44 1.35 -10.42 8.01
N PHE A 45 1.43 -9.82 6.83
CA PHE A 45 0.37 -9.86 5.82
C PHE A 45 0.81 -10.70 4.62
N ASP A 46 -0.11 -11.40 3.98
CA ASP A 46 0.17 -12.09 2.73
C ASP A 46 0.37 -11.10 1.58
N LEU A 47 -0.40 -9.99 1.58
CA LEU A 47 -0.40 -9.02 0.50
C LEU A 47 -0.75 -7.62 0.98
N PHE A 48 0.06 -6.64 0.59
CA PHE A 48 -0.24 -5.22 0.69
C PHE A 48 -0.58 -4.64 -0.69
N ILE A 49 -1.66 -3.88 -0.77
CA ILE A 49 -2.06 -3.20 -2.01
C ILE A 49 -2.23 -1.70 -1.74
N SER A 50 -1.66 -0.86 -2.60
CA SER A 50 -1.97 0.57 -2.63
C SER A 50 -2.03 1.08 -4.08
N ASN A 51 -3.16 1.68 -4.42
CA ASN A 51 -3.38 2.29 -5.72
C ASN A 51 -3.30 3.81 -5.56
N TYR A 52 -2.10 4.37 -5.76
CA TYR A 52 -1.72 5.78 -5.60
C TYR A 52 -1.75 6.33 -4.17
N ALA A 53 -2.60 5.84 -3.28
CA ALA A 53 -2.80 6.40 -1.95
C ALA A 53 -1.48 6.63 -1.20
N LEU A 54 -0.58 5.64 -1.20
CA LEU A 54 0.71 5.79 -0.53
C LEU A 54 1.56 6.91 -1.13
N SER A 55 1.58 7.09 -2.46
CA SER A 55 2.38 8.13 -3.12
C SER A 55 1.84 9.55 -2.89
N GLU A 56 0.60 9.69 -2.47
CA GLU A 56 -0.04 10.98 -2.18
C GLU A 56 0.07 11.39 -0.70
N CYS A 57 0.45 10.47 0.17
CA CYS A 57 0.76 10.79 1.56
C CYS A 57 2.03 11.60 1.68
N ASP A 58 2.16 12.38 2.76
CA ASP A 58 3.44 13.00 3.10
C ASP A 58 4.52 11.94 3.43
N ARG A 59 5.78 12.36 3.42
CA ARG A 59 6.92 11.47 3.59
C ARG A 59 6.92 10.73 4.92
N GLU A 60 6.49 11.37 6.00
CA GLU A 60 6.45 10.75 7.32
C GLU A 60 5.44 9.59 7.33
N THR A 61 4.26 9.83 6.82
CA THR A 61 3.21 8.82 6.64
C THR A 61 3.66 7.69 5.69
N GLN A 62 4.33 8.04 4.57
CA GLN A 62 4.90 7.03 3.66
C GLN A 62 5.87 6.09 4.38
N MET A 63 6.81 6.64 5.15
CA MET A 63 7.79 5.85 5.91
C MET A 63 7.14 5.00 6.99
N GLU A 64 6.13 5.54 7.67
CA GLU A 64 5.36 4.80 8.67
C GLU A 64 4.66 3.59 8.04
N TYR A 65 3.96 3.78 6.93
CA TYR A 65 3.24 2.70 6.24
C TYR A 65 4.18 1.64 5.67
N ILE A 66 5.31 2.07 5.11
CA ILE A 66 6.34 1.13 4.65
C ILE A 66 6.82 0.24 5.80
N ASN A 67 7.12 0.82 6.96
CA ASN A 67 7.65 0.05 8.08
C ASN A 67 6.59 -0.79 8.79
N LYS A 68 5.36 -0.28 8.93
CA LYS A 68 4.27 -0.97 9.62
C LYS A 68 3.62 -2.07 8.76
N PHE A 69 3.50 -1.86 7.45
CA PHE A 69 2.70 -2.72 6.59
C PHE A 69 3.50 -3.33 5.43
N VAL A 70 4.14 -2.52 4.59
CA VAL A 70 4.75 -3.03 3.35
C VAL A 70 5.88 -4.01 3.66
N LYS A 71 6.79 -3.67 4.57
CA LYS A 71 7.91 -4.54 4.97
C LYS A 71 7.48 -5.80 5.73
N LYS A 72 6.28 -5.81 6.29
CA LYS A 72 5.68 -6.96 6.98
C LYS A 72 4.77 -7.79 6.08
N SER A 73 4.70 -7.48 4.81
CA SER A 73 3.90 -8.21 3.84
C SER A 73 4.78 -9.16 3.05
N ASP A 74 4.32 -10.40 2.82
CA ASP A 74 5.03 -11.35 1.97
C ASP A 74 5.12 -10.85 0.52
N ARG A 75 4.11 -10.11 0.10
CA ARG A 75 4.01 -9.49 -1.23
C ARG A 75 3.45 -8.11 -1.13
N PHE A 76 3.82 -7.26 -2.09
CA PHE A 76 3.15 -5.99 -2.27
C PHE A 76 2.86 -5.70 -3.74
N TYR A 77 1.80 -4.90 -3.96
CA TYR A 77 1.44 -4.32 -5.24
C TYR A 77 1.14 -2.83 -5.05
N LEU A 78 1.86 -1.98 -5.76
CA LEU A 78 1.72 -0.53 -5.67
C LEU A 78 1.58 0.09 -7.05
N MET A 79 0.58 0.96 -7.19
CA MET A 79 0.60 2.00 -8.22
C MET A 79 1.12 3.28 -7.55
N HIS A 80 2.24 3.79 -8.03
CA HIS A 80 2.95 4.91 -7.43
C HIS A 80 3.24 5.98 -8.48
N ASN A 81 3.22 7.25 -8.09
CA ASN A 81 3.63 8.37 -8.92
C ASN A 81 4.69 9.22 -8.21
N ASP A 82 5.46 9.98 -9.01
CA ASP A 82 6.49 10.90 -8.53
C ASP A 82 6.03 12.37 -8.58
N PHE A 83 4.72 12.64 -8.63
CA PHE A 83 4.21 14.01 -8.83
C PHE A 83 4.55 14.95 -7.67
N HIS A 84 4.77 14.42 -6.49
CA HIS A 84 5.02 15.20 -5.27
C HIS A 84 6.46 15.11 -4.75
N VAL A 85 7.39 14.56 -5.53
CA VAL A 85 8.79 14.44 -5.12
C VAL A 85 9.42 15.82 -4.84
N ASP A 86 9.08 16.83 -5.62
CA ASP A 86 9.54 18.22 -5.39
C ASP A 86 9.03 18.80 -4.06
N HIS A 87 8.01 18.20 -3.47
CA HIS A 87 7.47 18.55 -2.15
C HIS A 87 8.02 17.65 -1.02
N GLY A 88 8.99 16.79 -1.34
CA GLY A 88 9.67 15.93 -0.38
C GLY A 88 9.09 14.51 -0.25
N ASN A 89 8.10 14.14 -1.06
CA ASN A 89 7.57 12.80 -1.10
C ASN A 89 8.61 11.83 -1.70
N MET A 90 8.43 10.56 -1.43
CA MET A 90 9.33 9.50 -1.87
C MET A 90 9.25 9.28 -3.38
N SER A 91 10.41 9.20 -4.05
CA SER A 91 10.49 8.80 -5.44
C SER A 91 10.38 7.29 -5.62
N HIS A 92 10.09 6.85 -6.85
CA HIS A 92 10.13 5.42 -7.21
C HIS A 92 11.47 4.78 -6.88
N GLN A 93 12.57 5.44 -7.19
CA GLN A 93 13.91 4.92 -6.95
C GLN A 93 14.17 4.74 -5.46
N GLU A 94 13.82 5.74 -4.66
CA GLU A 94 13.98 5.69 -3.21
C GLU A 94 13.14 4.56 -2.59
N PHE A 95 11.89 4.39 -3.04
CA PHE A 95 11.04 3.28 -2.59
C PHE A 95 11.71 1.93 -2.91
N VAL A 96 12.21 1.74 -4.14
CA VAL A 96 12.91 0.50 -4.53
C VAL A 96 14.14 0.26 -3.67
N GLU A 97 14.94 1.29 -3.39
CA GLU A 97 16.12 1.19 -2.51
C GLU A 97 15.73 0.72 -1.11
N ILE A 98 14.71 1.34 -0.50
CA ILE A 98 14.23 0.98 0.85
C ILE A 98 13.69 -0.45 0.90
N MET A 99 12.94 -0.86 -0.12
CA MET A 99 12.31 -2.18 -0.14
C MET A 99 13.26 -3.30 -0.53
N SER A 100 14.32 -2.97 -1.26
CA SER A 100 15.32 -3.97 -1.72
C SER A 100 16.08 -4.65 -0.60
N ASP A 101 16.03 -4.14 0.62
CA ASP A 101 16.60 -4.83 1.79
C ASP A 101 15.81 -6.09 2.17
N THR A 102 14.50 -6.08 1.97
CA THR A 102 13.59 -7.14 2.43
C THR A 102 12.91 -7.88 1.29
N HIS A 103 12.72 -7.23 0.13
CA HIS A 103 11.96 -7.77 -1.00
C HIS A 103 12.75 -7.78 -2.30
N GLU A 104 12.43 -8.73 -3.15
CA GLU A 104 12.77 -8.65 -4.57
C GLU A 104 11.75 -7.75 -5.25
N VAL A 105 12.19 -6.57 -5.71
CA VAL A 105 11.31 -5.52 -6.26
C VAL A 105 11.39 -5.49 -7.77
N ASN A 106 10.25 -5.50 -8.41
CA ASN A 106 10.08 -5.30 -9.85
C ASN A 106 9.18 -4.10 -10.10
N PHE A 107 9.39 -3.41 -11.22
CA PHE A 107 8.53 -2.31 -11.62
C PHE A 107 8.35 -2.24 -13.13
N HIS A 108 7.19 -1.75 -13.56
CA HIS A 108 6.86 -1.49 -14.96
C HIS A 108 6.25 -0.10 -15.11
N GLY A 109 6.52 0.55 -16.24
CA GLY A 109 5.74 1.71 -16.65
C GLY A 109 4.31 1.28 -16.98
N GLU A 110 3.33 2.09 -16.63
CA GLU A 110 1.96 1.85 -17.05
C GLU A 110 1.88 1.92 -18.58
N HIS A 111 1.30 0.90 -19.19
CA HIS A 111 1.17 0.64 -20.63
C HIS A 111 1.60 1.78 -21.59
N GLY A 112 2.86 1.68 -22.07
CA GLY A 112 3.31 2.44 -23.23
C GLY A 112 3.65 3.91 -23.00
N VAL A 113 3.63 4.39 -21.80
CA VAL A 113 4.05 5.75 -21.43
C VAL A 113 5.37 5.66 -20.67
N GLU A 114 6.44 6.27 -21.17
CA GLU A 114 7.73 6.37 -20.47
C GLU A 114 7.65 7.24 -19.20
N SER A 115 6.46 7.66 -18.84
CA SER A 115 6.20 8.58 -17.76
C SER A 115 5.61 7.90 -16.52
N ASN A 116 5.81 8.51 -15.39
CA ASN A 116 4.98 8.43 -14.21
C ASN A 116 3.49 8.24 -14.54
N PRO A 117 2.75 7.24 -14.05
CA PRO A 117 3.04 6.40 -12.89
C PRO A 117 3.75 5.07 -13.18
N LYS A 118 4.19 4.40 -12.12
CA LYS A 118 4.79 3.06 -12.15
C LYS A 118 3.96 2.07 -11.37
N VAL A 119 3.85 0.87 -11.90
CA VAL A 119 3.40 -0.30 -11.15
C VAL A 119 4.63 -0.96 -10.54
N MET A 120 4.66 -1.09 -9.22
CA MET A 120 5.71 -1.77 -8.47
C MET A 120 5.12 -2.97 -7.75
N TYR A 121 5.83 -4.07 -7.77
CA TYR A 121 5.46 -5.26 -7.01
C TYR A 121 6.70 -5.94 -6.45
N GLY A 122 6.55 -6.58 -5.32
CA GLY A 122 7.65 -7.28 -4.67
C GLY A 122 7.21 -8.52 -3.94
N VAL A 123 8.18 -9.40 -3.74
CA VAL A 123 8.04 -10.62 -2.96
C VAL A 123 9.17 -10.65 -1.93
N ILE A 124 8.86 -11.05 -0.71
CA ILE A 124 9.84 -11.18 0.38
C ILE A 124 10.96 -12.15 -0.03
N LYS A 125 12.19 -11.83 0.34
CA LYS A 125 13.37 -12.64 0.02
C LYS A 125 13.46 -13.90 0.87
#